data_62e197375e41119f3ecdcdd63402e826
#
_entry.id   62e197375e41119f3ecdcdd63402e826
#
_cell.length_a   1.000
_cell.length_b   1.000
_cell.length_c   1.000
_cell.angle_alpha   90.00
_cell.angle_beta   90.00
_cell.angle_gamma   90.00
#
_symmetry.space_group_name_H-M   'P 1'
#
loop_
_entity.id
_entity.type
_entity.pdbx_description
1 polymer ?
#
loop_
_entity_poly.entity_id
_entity_poly.type
_entity_poly.pdbx_seq_one_letter_code
_entity_poly.pdbx_strand_id
1 'polypeptide(L)'
;MLKIITLLGLSSLALFADDSKSGVNMEAMIMFFVFIVATMGITKWAASKTKSASDFYTAGGGITGFQNGLAIAGDYMSAASFLGISGMIYLNGFDGIIYAIGFLVGWPIILFLMAEKLRNLGKFNFTDIAAYRLDERRIRILAACGSLTVVTFYLIAQMVGAGKLIEVLFHIPYHYAVVIVGALMIIYVTFGGMLATTWVQIIKAVLLLGGVTIMALLVLATTGINFSFANLAETAVNLHAKKDAILAPGSFVSDPIASISLGLASMLGTDGLPHILMRFFTAGNDR
;
A
#
# COMPACT_ATOMS: atom_id res chain seq x y z
N MET A 1 -9.15 -12.07 -18.89
CA MET A 1 -8.53 -11.23 -17.86
C MET A 1 -8.54 -9.75 -18.25
N LEU A 2 -8.03 -9.36 -19.41
CA LEU A 2 -8.01 -7.95 -19.88
C LEU A 2 -9.43 -7.32 -19.97
N LYS A 3 -10.43 -8.06 -20.47
CA LYS A 3 -11.82 -7.59 -20.55
C LYS A 3 -12.50 -7.33 -19.20
N ILE A 4 -12.09 -8.04 -18.14
CA ILE A 4 -12.61 -7.82 -16.77
C ILE A 4 -11.99 -6.57 -16.17
N ILE A 5 -10.71 -6.33 -16.42
CA ILE A 5 -9.99 -5.13 -15.97
C ILE A 5 -10.55 -3.88 -16.66
N THR A 6 -10.88 -3.97 -17.96
CA THR A 6 -11.50 -2.86 -18.70
C THR A 6 -12.92 -2.57 -18.22
N LEU A 7 -13.70 -3.61 -17.89
CA LEU A 7 -15.05 -3.44 -17.35
C LEU A 7 -15.04 -2.82 -15.95
N LEU A 8 -14.10 -3.22 -15.08
CA LEU A 8 -13.90 -2.65 -13.76
C LEU A 8 -13.40 -1.20 -13.81
N GLY A 9 -12.57 -0.85 -14.79
CA GLY A 9 -12.12 0.52 -14.99
C GLY A 9 -13.21 1.46 -15.54
N LEU A 10 -14.10 0.97 -16.39
CA LEU A 10 -15.21 1.76 -16.95
C LEU A 10 -16.33 1.98 -15.93
N SER A 11 -16.58 1.03 -15.02
CA SER A 11 -17.59 1.19 -13.98
C SER A 11 -17.14 2.20 -12.90
N SER A 12 -15.84 2.36 -12.66
CA SER A 12 -15.34 3.40 -11.77
C SER A 12 -15.57 4.82 -12.29
N LEU A 13 -15.64 5.01 -13.61
CA LEU A 13 -15.98 6.31 -14.20
C LEU A 13 -17.44 6.72 -13.94
N ALA A 14 -18.36 5.76 -13.87
CA ALA A 14 -19.77 6.04 -13.60
C ALA A 14 -20.02 6.45 -12.13
N LEU A 15 -19.13 6.07 -11.21
CA LEU A 15 -19.20 6.39 -9.77
C LEU A 15 -19.02 7.88 -9.44
N PHE A 16 -18.47 8.66 -10.35
CA PHE A 16 -18.26 10.11 -10.16
C PHE A 16 -19.39 10.99 -10.68
N ALA A 17 -20.43 10.41 -11.26
CA ALA A 17 -21.45 11.17 -12.00
C ALA A 17 -22.74 11.47 -11.19
N ASP A 18 -22.92 10.95 -9.98
CA ASP A 18 -24.16 11.16 -9.21
C ASP A 18 -23.91 11.68 -7.79
N ASP A 19 -23.83 12.99 -7.68
CA ASP A 19 -23.59 13.73 -6.43
C ASP A 19 -24.91 14.31 -5.88
N SER A 20 -25.84 13.49 -5.42
CA SER A 20 -26.97 14.07 -4.70
C SER A 20 -27.84 13.15 -3.85
N LYS A 21 -27.37 12.02 -3.34
CA LYS A 21 -28.18 11.29 -2.34
C LYS A 21 -27.33 10.76 -1.20
N SER A 22 -27.65 11.17 0.02
CA SER A 22 -27.19 10.61 1.30
C SER A 22 -27.65 9.14 1.48
N GLY A 23 -27.36 8.30 0.50
CA GLY A 23 -27.67 6.89 0.46
C GLY A 23 -26.42 6.05 0.27
N VAL A 24 -26.48 4.81 0.72
CA VAL A 24 -25.45 3.79 0.51
C VAL A 24 -25.11 3.71 -0.98
N ASN A 25 -23.83 3.92 -1.35
CA ASN A 25 -23.39 3.81 -2.74
C ASN A 25 -23.39 2.33 -3.17
N MET A 26 -24.47 1.90 -3.80
CA MET A 26 -24.69 0.50 -4.19
C MET A 26 -23.63 0.02 -5.20
N GLU A 27 -23.17 0.88 -6.08
CA GLU A 27 -22.15 0.53 -7.09
C GLU A 27 -20.80 0.26 -6.43
N ALA A 28 -20.38 1.12 -5.49
CA ALA A 28 -19.16 0.91 -4.72
C ALA A 28 -19.23 -0.38 -3.86
N MET A 29 -20.39 -0.69 -3.30
CA MET A 29 -20.61 -1.93 -2.56
C MET A 29 -20.48 -3.16 -3.47
N ILE A 30 -21.13 -3.15 -4.64
CA ILE A 30 -21.03 -4.26 -5.60
C ILE A 30 -19.57 -4.45 -6.03
N MET A 31 -18.87 -3.38 -6.37
CA MET A 31 -17.44 -3.43 -6.73
C MET A 31 -16.60 -4.03 -5.60
N PHE A 32 -16.84 -3.64 -4.36
CA PHE A 32 -16.15 -4.17 -3.19
C PHE A 32 -16.40 -5.68 -3.02
N PHE A 33 -17.65 -6.14 -3.12
CA PHE A 33 -17.97 -7.57 -3.04
C PHE A 33 -17.37 -8.37 -4.20
N VAL A 34 -17.39 -7.85 -5.42
CA VAL A 34 -16.72 -8.48 -6.57
C VAL A 34 -15.23 -8.66 -6.29
N PHE A 35 -14.58 -7.65 -5.72
CA PHE A 35 -13.17 -7.73 -5.35
C PHE A 35 -12.93 -8.78 -4.25
N ILE A 36 -13.76 -8.84 -3.21
CA ILE A 36 -13.66 -9.87 -2.16
C ILE A 36 -13.79 -11.27 -2.76
N VAL A 37 -14.82 -11.52 -3.58
CA VAL A 37 -15.02 -12.82 -4.22
C VAL A 37 -13.83 -13.19 -5.11
N ALA A 38 -13.30 -12.23 -5.88
CA ALA A 38 -12.12 -12.45 -6.70
C ALA A 38 -10.88 -12.80 -5.86
N THR A 39 -10.65 -12.09 -4.76
CA THR A 39 -9.51 -12.37 -3.87
C THR A 39 -9.64 -13.72 -3.16
N MET A 40 -10.84 -14.10 -2.74
CA MET A 40 -11.11 -15.44 -2.17
C MET A 40 -10.91 -16.55 -3.21
N GLY A 41 -11.30 -16.31 -4.47
CA GLY A 41 -11.03 -17.23 -5.59
C GLY A 41 -9.54 -17.43 -5.83
N ILE A 42 -8.76 -16.34 -5.82
CA ILE A 42 -7.29 -16.37 -5.93
C ILE A 42 -6.68 -17.13 -4.75
N THR A 43 -7.15 -16.87 -3.54
CA THR A 43 -6.70 -17.57 -2.33
C THR A 43 -6.90 -19.07 -2.44
N LYS A 44 -8.09 -19.52 -2.86
CA LYS A 44 -8.39 -20.93 -3.07
C LYS A 44 -7.49 -21.56 -4.14
N TRP A 45 -7.29 -20.85 -5.26
CA TRP A 45 -6.37 -21.29 -6.31
C TRP A 45 -4.92 -21.40 -5.81
N ALA A 46 -4.42 -20.40 -5.08
CA ALA A 46 -3.07 -20.39 -4.54
C ALA A 46 -2.88 -21.48 -3.48
N ALA A 47 -3.86 -21.70 -2.60
CA ALA A 47 -3.84 -22.78 -1.61
C ALA A 47 -3.69 -24.15 -2.26
N SER A 48 -4.32 -24.39 -3.41
CA SER A 48 -4.18 -25.63 -4.17
C SER A 48 -2.78 -25.85 -4.76
N LYS A 49 -1.99 -24.79 -4.92
CA LYS A 49 -0.62 -24.82 -5.44
C LYS A 49 0.43 -24.88 -4.32
N THR A 50 0.10 -24.43 -3.12
CA THR A 50 1.01 -24.38 -1.97
C THR A 50 1.11 -25.78 -1.33
N LYS A 51 2.26 -26.44 -1.50
CA LYS A 51 2.47 -27.81 -1.00
C LYS A 51 3.64 -27.91 -0.01
N SER A 52 4.50 -26.91 0.03
CA SER A 52 5.69 -26.88 0.88
C SER A 52 5.79 -25.58 1.66
N ALA A 53 6.64 -25.55 2.69
CA ALA A 53 6.97 -24.33 3.41
C ALA A 53 7.56 -23.26 2.49
N SER A 54 8.38 -23.66 1.50
CA SER A 54 8.92 -22.73 0.50
C SER A 54 7.82 -22.11 -0.34
N ASP A 55 6.84 -22.91 -0.80
CA ASP A 55 5.70 -22.38 -1.55
C ASP A 55 4.90 -21.37 -0.71
N PHE A 56 4.72 -21.66 0.57
CA PHE A 56 3.95 -20.80 1.47
C PHE A 56 4.66 -19.47 1.76
N TYR A 57 5.97 -19.50 2.05
CA TYR A 57 6.71 -18.29 2.46
C TYR A 57 7.35 -17.51 1.32
N THR A 58 7.70 -18.17 0.20
CA THR A 58 8.43 -17.55 -0.91
C THR A 58 7.78 -17.77 -2.29
N ALA A 59 6.54 -18.27 -2.33
CA ALA A 59 5.85 -18.64 -3.57
C ALA A 59 6.69 -19.60 -4.47
N GLY A 60 7.51 -20.45 -3.84
CA GLY A 60 8.41 -21.38 -4.54
C GLY A 60 9.50 -20.71 -5.39
N GLY A 61 9.72 -19.41 -5.26
CA GLY A 61 10.67 -18.66 -6.10
C GLY A 61 10.24 -18.53 -7.57
N GLY A 62 8.96 -18.76 -7.89
CA GLY A 62 8.45 -18.78 -9.26
C GLY A 62 7.90 -17.45 -9.78
N ILE A 63 8.04 -16.37 -9.03
CA ILE A 63 7.51 -15.04 -9.41
C ILE A 63 8.55 -14.32 -10.28
N THR A 64 8.11 -13.80 -11.45
CA THR A 64 8.99 -13.00 -12.31
C THR A 64 9.32 -11.65 -11.70
N GLY A 65 10.46 -11.04 -12.10
CA GLY A 65 10.86 -9.71 -11.60
C GLY A 65 9.78 -8.65 -11.81
N PHE A 66 9.12 -8.64 -12.97
CA PHE A 66 8.03 -7.70 -13.25
C PHE A 66 6.80 -7.93 -12.34
N GLN A 67 6.40 -9.18 -12.16
CA GLN A 67 5.29 -9.52 -11.25
C GLN A 67 5.63 -9.13 -9.80
N ASN A 68 6.88 -9.38 -9.38
CA ASN A 68 7.33 -9.01 -8.04
C ASN A 68 7.36 -7.49 -7.85
N GLY A 69 7.81 -6.73 -8.85
CA GLY A 69 7.76 -5.27 -8.84
C GLY A 69 6.34 -4.73 -8.66
N LEU A 70 5.37 -5.27 -9.40
CA LEU A 70 3.96 -4.92 -9.23
C LEU A 70 3.42 -5.33 -7.85
N ALA A 71 3.82 -6.49 -7.33
CA ALA A 71 3.40 -6.93 -5.99
C ALA A 71 3.98 -6.02 -4.90
N ILE A 72 5.25 -5.62 -5.00
CA ILE A 72 5.89 -4.66 -4.10
C ILE A 72 5.18 -3.31 -4.17
N ALA A 73 4.88 -2.80 -5.37
CA ALA A 73 4.10 -1.58 -5.54
C ALA A 73 2.72 -1.69 -4.88
N GLY A 74 2.05 -2.85 -5.02
CA GLY A 74 0.79 -3.13 -4.33
C GLY A 74 0.91 -3.18 -2.81
N ASP A 75 2.00 -3.72 -2.25
CA ASP A 75 2.25 -3.72 -0.81
C ASP A 75 2.45 -2.29 -0.29
N TYR A 76 3.22 -1.48 -1.01
CA TYR A 76 3.45 -0.09 -0.65
C TYR A 76 2.16 0.74 -0.71
N MET A 77 1.35 0.61 -1.76
CA MET A 77 0.08 1.30 -1.93
C MET A 77 -0.99 0.70 -1.02
N SER A 78 -0.92 1.02 0.25
CA SER A 78 -1.81 0.59 1.32
C SER A 78 -2.77 1.70 1.76
N ALA A 79 -3.69 1.39 2.67
CA ALA A 79 -4.54 2.40 3.29
C ALA A 79 -3.71 3.47 4.01
N ALA A 80 -2.65 3.10 4.71
CA ALA A 80 -1.78 4.05 5.41
C ALA A 80 -1.02 4.96 4.43
N SER A 81 -0.41 4.40 3.38
CA SER A 81 0.35 5.20 2.42
C SER A 81 -0.55 6.02 1.50
N PHE A 82 -1.60 5.42 0.93
CA PHE A 82 -2.47 6.13 -0.01
C PHE A 82 -3.41 7.11 0.69
N LEU A 83 -4.24 6.62 1.61
CA LEU A 83 -5.20 7.49 2.32
C LEU A 83 -4.49 8.42 3.32
N GLY A 84 -3.48 7.91 4.03
CA GLY A 84 -2.73 8.67 5.02
C GLY A 84 -1.94 9.82 4.39
N ILE A 85 -1.13 9.55 3.36
CA ILE A 85 -0.32 10.58 2.69
C ILE A 85 -1.22 11.60 1.96
N SER A 86 -2.25 11.12 1.25
CA SER A 86 -3.22 12.02 0.59
C SER A 86 -3.92 12.93 1.59
N GLY A 87 -4.32 12.39 2.75
CA GLY A 87 -4.88 13.16 3.84
C GLY A 87 -3.89 14.19 4.43
N MET A 88 -2.62 13.82 4.60
CA MET A 88 -1.58 14.73 5.07
C MET A 88 -1.32 15.87 4.08
N ILE A 89 -1.31 15.58 2.77
CA ILE A 89 -1.17 16.61 1.73
C ILE A 89 -2.41 17.52 1.73
N TYR A 90 -3.61 16.96 1.84
CA TYR A 90 -4.83 17.74 1.93
C TYR A 90 -4.84 18.69 3.14
N LEU A 91 -4.43 18.22 4.32
CA LEU A 91 -4.46 19.02 5.56
C LEU A 91 -3.28 20.00 5.68
N ASN A 92 -2.10 19.64 5.18
CA ASN A 92 -0.85 20.36 5.44
C ASN A 92 -0.15 20.87 4.16
N GLY A 93 -0.74 20.62 3.00
CA GLY A 93 -0.18 21.09 1.73
C GLY A 93 1.22 20.52 1.48
N PHE A 94 2.17 21.42 1.20
CA PHE A 94 3.56 21.10 0.86
C PHE A 94 4.24 20.18 1.88
N ASP A 95 4.04 20.41 3.17
CA ASP A 95 4.69 19.60 4.21
C ASP A 95 4.21 18.14 4.21
N GLY A 96 2.99 17.87 3.73
CA GLY A 96 2.49 16.51 3.54
C GLY A 96 3.29 15.71 2.51
N ILE A 97 3.93 16.37 1.55
CA ILE A 97 4.77 15.74 0.52
C ILE A 97 6.05 15.14 1.12
N ILE A 98 6.53 15.62 2.27
CA ILE A 98 7.72 15.09 2.95
C ILE A 98 7.58 13.58 3.19
N TYR A 99 6.39 13.11 3.55
CA TYR A 99 6.13 11.68 3.72
C TYR A 99 6.27 10.91 2.41
N ALA A 100 5.69 11.42 1.32
CA ALA A 100 5.78 10.77 0.00
C ALA A 100 7.23 10.70 -0.49
N ILE A 101 7.98 11.78 -0.37
CA ILE A 101 9.39 11.85 -0.78
C ILE A 101 10.25 10.93 0.10
N GLY A 102 10.07 10.96 1.42
CA GLY A 102 10.82 10.10 2.34
C GLY A 102 10.65 8.61 1.99
N PHE A 103 9.43 8.16 1.80
CA PHE A 103 9.17 6.78 1.38
C PHE A 103 9.72 6.47 -0.02
N LEU A 104 9.63 7.39 -0.97
CA LEU A 104 10.14 7.19 -2.34
C LEU A 104 11.65 7.00 -2.36
N VAL A 105 12.40 7.78 -1.59
CA VAL A 105 13.87 7.75 -1.56
C VAL A 105 14.42 6.46 -0.94
N GLY A 106 13.67 5.77 -0.07
CA GLY A 106 14.02 4.46 0.46
C GLY A 106 14.15 3.37 -0.62
N TRP A 107 13.30 3.39 -1.65
CA TRP A 107 13.28 2.34 -2.68
C TRP A 107 14.60 2.17 -3.45
N PRO A 108 15.28 3.20 -3.93
CA PRO A 108 16.61 3.05 -4.53
C PRO A 108 17.62 2.40 -3.58
N ILE A 109 17.59 2.71 -2.30
CA ILE A 109 18.47 2.12 -1.28
C ILE A 109 18.21 0.62 -1.16
N ILE A 110 16.96 0.23 -0.99
CA ILE A 110 16.59 -1.19 -0.91
C ILE A 110 17.02 -1.92 -2.20
N LEU A 111 16.67 -1.39 -3.36
CA LEU A 111 16.86 -2.08 -4.64
C LEU A 111 18.36 -2.23 -5.00
N PHE A 112 19.14 -1.17 -4.84
CA PHE A 112 20.55 -1.17 -5.29
C PHE A 112 21.55 -1.62 -4.23
N LEU A 113 21.24 -1.45 -2.95
CA LEU A 113 22.20 -1.78 -1.88
C LEU A 113 21.84 -3.04 -1.11
N MET A 114 20.55 -3.38 -1.00
CA MET A 114 20.08 -4.44 -0.11
C MET A 114 19.53 -5.67 -0.84
N ALA A 115 18.76 -5.51 -1.90
CA ALA A 115 17.96 -6.57 -2.52
C ALA A 115 18.78 -7.81 -2.91
N GLU A 116 19.92 -7.62 -3.58
CA GLU A 116 20.79 -8.73 -3.99
C GLU A 116 21.38 -9.46 -2.79
N LYS A 117 21.85 -8.72 -1.79
CA LYS A 117 22.44 -9.30 -0.57
C LYS A 117 21.39 -10.05 0.25
N LEU A 118 20.19 -9.47 0.37
CA LEU A 118 19.06 -10.11 1.04
C LEU A 118 18.74 -11.45 0.38
N ARG A 119 18.61 -11.45 -0.93
CA ARG A 119 18.28 -12.64 -1.69
C ARG A 119 19.35 -13.73 -1.62
N ASN A 120 20.62 -13.38 -1.70
CA ASN A 120 21.72 -14.34 -1.73
C ASN A 120 22.05 -14.95 -0.37
N LEU A 121 21.78 -14.25 0.73
CA LEU A 121 22.12 -14.67 2.09
C LEU A 121 20.91 -15.18 2.90
N GLY A 122 19.69 -14.72 2.57
CA GLY A 122 18.48 -15.11 3.29
C GLY A 122 17.83 -16.35 2.71
N LYS A 123 16.99 -17.00 3.53
CA LYS A 123 16.22 -18.17 3.12
C LYS A 123 14.72 -17.88 3.04
N PHE A 124 14.15 -17.31 4.08
CA PHE A 124 12.73 -17.00 4.18
C PHE A 124 12.46 -15.58 4.64
N ASN A 125 13.36 -14.99 5.42
CA ASN A 125 13.20 -13.64 5.93
C ASN A 125 14.56 -12.95 6.17
N PHE A 126 14.53 -11.64 6.44
CA PHE A 126 15.75 -10.86 6.68
C PHE A 126 16.50 -11.27 7.96
N THR A 127 15.83 -11.90 8.91
CA THR A 127 16.45 -12.41 10.17
C THR A 127 17.50 -13.47 9.88
N ASP A 128 17.31 -14.25 8.81
CA ASP A 128 18.28 -15.27 8.39
C ASP A 128 19.62 -14.64 8.02
N ILE A 129 19.58 -13.42 7.48
CA ILE A 129 20.80 -12.67 7.11
C ILE A 129 21.51 -12.13 8.35
N ALA A 130 20.76 -11.56 9.29
CA ALA A 130 21.31 -11.08 10.55
C ALA A 130 21.94 -12.22 11.36
N ALA A 131 21.30 -13.39 11.38
CA ALA A 131 21.79 -14.60 12.05
C ALA A 131 23.01 -15.23 11.39
N TYR A 132 23.32 -14.90 10.12
CA TYR A 132 24.46 -15.48 9.41
C TYR A 132 25.83 -15.19 10.05
N ARG A 133 25.98 -14.02 10.71
CA ARG A 133 27.25 -13.58 11.34
C ARG A 133 27.19 -13.41 12.85
N LEU A 134 26.02 -13.52 13.45
CA LEU A 134 25.80 -13.25 14.86
C LEU A 134 25.26 -14.50 15.57
N ASP A 135 25.21 -14.47 16.92
CA ASP A 135 24.61 -15.57 17.68
C ASP A 135 23.17 -15.81 17.24
N GLU A 136 22.97 -16.94 16.58
CA GLU A 136 21.70 -17.25 15.89
C GLU A 136 20.51 -17.18 16.84
N ARG A 137 20.61 -17.77 18.03
CA ARG A 137 19.49 -17.84 18.97
C ARG A 137 19.10 -16.46 19.50
N ARG A 138 20.06 -15.66 19.89
CA ARG A 138 19.80 -14.32 20.44
C ARG A 138 19.26 -13.37 19.40
N ILE A 139 19.86 -13.39 18.21
CA ILE A 139 19.44 -12.54 17.11
C ILE A 139 18.03 -12.90 16.61
N ARG A 140 17.70 -14.19 16.49
CA ARG A 140 16.36 -14.62 16.10
C ARG A 140 15.29 -14.17 17.10
N ILE A 141 15.55 -14.23 18.40
CA ILE A 141 14.63 -13.76 19.42
C ILE A 141 14.44 -12.24 19.33
N LEU A 142 15.52 -11.47 19.28
CA LEU A 142 15.47 -10.00 19.17
C LEU A 142 14.76 -9.55 17.89
N ALA A 143 15.09 -10.16 16.76
CA ALA A 143 14.47 -9.84 15.48
C ALA A 143 12.99 -10.23 15.45
N ALA A 144 12.60 -11.34 16.07
CA ALA A 144 11.19 -11.71 16.21
C ALA A 144 10.41 -10.69 17.05
N CYS A 145 10.95 -10.28 18.18
CA CYS A 145 10.33 -9.23 19.01
C CYS A 145 10.20 -7.90 18.25
N GLY A 146 11.28 -7.47 17.59
CA GLY A 146 11.27 -6.25 16.77
C GLY A 146 10.27 -6.32 15.62
N SER A 147 10.26 -7.42 14.88
CA SER A 147 9.32 -7.63 13.77
C SER A 147 7.87 -7.64 14.25
N LEU A 148 7.57 -8.34 15.35
CA LEU A 148 6.21 -8.36 15.90
C LEU A 148 5.76 -6.96 16.34
N THR A 149 6.65 -6.18 16.94
CA THR A 149 6.35 -4.80 17.33
C THR A 149 6.03 -3.95 16.11
N VAL A 150 6.90 -3.94 15.09
CA VAL A 150 6.71 -3.15 13.87
C VAL A 150 5.43 -3.57 13.13
N VAL A 151 5.22 -4.88 12.96
CA VAL A 151 4.02 -5.40 12.26
C VAL A 151 2.75 -5.08 13.03
N THR A 152 2.77 -5.09 14.37
CA THR A 152 1.61 -4.72 15.18
C THR A 152 1.22 -3.26 14.97
N PHE A 153 2.17 -2.33 15.06
CA PHE A 153 1.89 -0.91 14.77
C PHE A 153 1.42 -0.68 13.34
N TYR A 154 2.05 -1.36 12.38
CA TYR A 154 1.64 -1.28 10.98
C TYR A 154 0.22 -1.82 10.78
N LEU A 155 -0.12 -2.95 11.40
CA LEU A 155 -1.46 -3.54 11.33
C LEU A 155 -2.52 -2.61 11.93
N ILE A 156 -2.24 -1.96 13.06
CA ILE A 156 -3.15 -0.97 13.66
C ILE A 156 -3.47 0.13 12.65
N ALA A 157 -2.45 0.71 12.02
CA ALA A 157 -2.65 1.77 11.02
C ALA A 157 -3.48 1.28 9.82
N GLN A 158 -3.24 0.07 9.32
CA GLN A 158 -4.00 -0.53 8.22
C GLN A 158 -5.46 -0.81 8.61
N MET A 159 -5.70 -1.33 9.82
CA MET A 159 -7.04 -1.64 10.29
C MET A 159 -7.86 -0.37 10.53
N VAL A 160 -7.25 0.71 11.01
CA VAL A 160 -7.91 2.02 11.13
C VAL A 160 -8.36 2.52 9.76
N GLY A 161 -7.48 2.50 8.76
CA GLY A 161 -7.81 2.93 7.41
C GLY A 161 -8.90 2.06 6.75
N ALA A 162 -8.76 0.74 6.84
CA ALA A 162 -9.75 -0.19 6.28
C ALA A 162 -11.11 -0.09 6.99
N GLY A 163 -11.11 0.01 8.32
CA GLY A 163 -12.34 0.18 9.10
C GLY A 163 -13.08 1.46 8.76
N LYS A 164 -12.36 2.58 8.61
CA LYS A 164 -12.95 3.86 8.18
C LYS A 164 -13.51 3.81 6.76
N LEU A 165 -12.81 3.15 5.85
CA LEU A 165 -13.31 2.97 4.48
C LEU A 165 -14.64 2.20 4.45
N ILE A 166 -14.71 1.09 5.19
CA ILE A 166 -15.92 0.26 5.29
C ILE A 166 -17.05 1.01 6.00
N GLU A 167 -16.74 1.75 7.06
CA GLU A 167 -17.73 2.62 7.73
C GLU A 167 -18.38 3.59 6.75
N VAL A 168 -17.56 4.26 5.92
CA VAL A 168 -18.05 5.20 4.90
C VAL A 168 -18.84 4.52 3.79
N LEU A 169 -18.38 3.37 3.29
CA LEU A 169 -19.04 2.67 2.18
C LEU A 169 -20.35 2.00 2.59
N PHE A 170 -20.40 1.41 3.78
CA PHE A 170 -21.53 0.58 4.22
C PHE A 170 -22.39 1.21 5.32
N HIS A 171 -21.99 2.39 5.84
CA HIS A 171 -22.67 3.08 6.94
C HIS A 171 -22.86 2.20 8.20
N ILE A 172 -21.92 1.26 8.43
CA ILE A 172 -21.88 0.42 9.64
C ILE A 172 -20.92 1.02 10.66
N PRO A 173 -21.16 0.85 11.97
CA PRO A 173 -20.24 1.35 12.99
C PRO A 173 -18.83 0.81 12.84
N TYR A 174 -17.84 1.68 13.01
CA TYR A 174 -16.42 1.41 12.81
C TYR A 174 -15.92 0.11 13.45
N HIS A 175 -16.32 -0.17 14.67
CA HIS A 175 -15.86 -1.37 15.39
C HIS A 175 -16.31 -2.68 14.73
N TYR A 176 -17.52 -2.74 14.15
CA TYR A 176 -17.97 -3.90 13.37
C TYR A 176 -17.20 -4.00 12.05
N ALA A 177 -16.94 -2.88 11.40
CA ALA A 177 -16.15 -2.82 10.17
C ALA A 177 -14.75 -3.43 10.38
N VAL A 178 -14.05 -3.04 11.45
CA VAL A 178 -12.73 -3.57 11.80
C VAL A 178 -12.75 -5.08 12.04
N VAL A 179 -13.75 -5.59 12.78
CA VAL A 179 -13.88 -7.03 13.04
C VAL A 179 -14.11 -7.82 11.76
N ILE A 180 -15.00 -7.36 10.89
CA ILE A 180 -15.30 -8.02 9.61
C ILE A 180 -14.06 -8.06 8.72
N VAL A 181 -13.40 -6.92 8.53
CA VAL A 181 -12.17 -6.84 7.70
C VAL A 181 -11.06 -7.71 8.28
N GLY A 182 -10.86 -7.66 9.60
CA GLY A 182 -9.85 -8.48 10.29
C GLY A 182 -10.09 -9.98 10.12
N ALA A 183 -11.33 -10.43 10.27
CA ALA A 183 -11.69 -11.83 10.07
C ALA A 183 -11.45 -12.28 8.61
N LEU A 184 -11.87 -11.50 7.62
CA LEU A 184 -11.62 -11.78 6.20
C LEU A 184 -10.12 -11.84 5.90
N MET A 185 -9.34 -10.90 6.45
CA MET A 185 -7.88 -10.86 6.28
C MET A 185 -7.22 -12.12 6.84
N ILE A 186 -7.57 -12.53 8.06
CA ILE A 186 -7.02 -13.75 8.67
C ILE A 186 -7.32 -14.97 7.80
N ILE A 187 -8.54 -15.11 7.32
CA ILE A 187 -8.94 -16.24 6.47
C ILE A 187 -8.07 -16.28 5.21
N TYR A 188 -7.99 -15.18 4.45
CA TYR A 188 -7.29 -15.22 3.17
C TYR A 188 -5.77 -15.38 3.32
N VAL A 189 -5.15 -14.80 4.35
CA VAL A 189 -3.70 -14.91 4.59
C VAL A 189 -3.34 -16.33 5.05
N THR A 190 -4.12 -16.90 5.98
CA THR A 190 -3.85 -18.24 6.52
C THR A 190 -3.88 -19.32 5.46
N PHE A 191 -4.81 -19.25 4.51
CA PHE A 191 -4.96 -20.28 3.48
C PHE A 191 -4.20 -19.99 2.19
N GLY A 192 -3.90 -18.72 1.89
CA GLY A 192 -3.34 -18.33 0.60
C GLY A 192 -1.82 -18.29 0.52
N GLY A 193 -1.14 -18.03 1.62
CA GLY A 193 0.32 -17.88 1.66
C GLY A 193 0.84 -16.75 0.75
N MET A 194 2.14 -16.79 0.43
CA MET A 194 2.81 -15.76 -0.36
C MET A 194 2.30 -15.69 -1.80
N LEU A 195 1.95 -16.82 -2.41
CA LEU A 195 1.45 -16.84 -3.79
C LEU A 195 0.13 -16.08 -3.92
N ALA A 196 -0.83 -16.30 -3.02
CA ALA A 196 -2.10 -15.57 -3.04
C ALA A 196 -1.90 -14.09 -2.80
N THR A 197 -1.11 -13.73 -1.78
CA THR A 197 -0.84 -12.32 -1.48
C THR A 197 -0.16 -11.62 -2.64
N THR A 198 0.77 -12.26 -3.34
CA THR A 198 1.42 -11.71 -4.53
C THR A 198 0.41 -11.34 -5.63
N TRP A 199 -0.48 -12.26 -5.99
CA TRP A 199 -1.47 -11.99 -7.04
C TRP A 199 -2.51 -10.95 -6.63
N VAL A 200 -2.95 -10.97 -5.37
CA VAL A 200 -3.86 -9.94 -4.84
C VAL A 200 -3.19 -8.56 -4.89
N GLN A 201 -1.92 -8.46 -4.52
CA GLN A 201 -1.19 -7.19 -4.57
C GLN A 201 -0.95 -6.70 -6.00
N ILE A 202 -0.67 -7.58 -6.96
CA ILE A 202 -0.56 -7.22 -8.39
C ILE A 202 -1.87 -6.60 -8.88
N ILE A 203 -3.01 -7.24 -8.60
CA ILE A 203 -4.31 -6.73 -9.01
C ILE A 203 -4.60 -5.38 -8.34
N LYS A 204 -4.34 -5.28 -7.04
CA LYS A 204 -4.49 -4.03 -6.29
C LYS A 204 -3.63 -2.91 -6.87
N ALA A 205 -2.36 -3.18 -7.20
CA ALA A 205 -1.47 -2.20 -7.81
C ALA A 205 -2.02 -1.66 -9.13
N VAL A 206 -2.47 -2.54 -10.01
CA VAL A 206 -3.04 -2.14 -11.31
C VAL A 206 -4.30 -1.31 -11.14
N LEU A 207 -5.22 -1.75 -10.26
CA LEU A 207 -6.48 -1.03 -10.01
C LEU A 207 -6.24 0.33 -9.35
N LEU A 208 -5.35 0.39 -8.37
CA LEU A 208 -5.08 1.64 -7.66
C LEU A 208 -4.35 2.64 -8.54
N LEU A 209 -3.27 2.23 -9.23
CA LEU A 209 -2.55 3.12 -10.15
C LEU A 209 -3.46 3.62 -11.27
N GLY A 210 -4.27 2.73 -11.85
CA GLY A 210 -5.24 3.12 -12.87
C GLY A 210 -6.27 4.11 -12.33
N GLY A 211 -6.88 3.81 -11.19
CA GLY A 211 -7.89 4.66 -10.56
C GLY A 211 -7.35 6.04 -10.17
N VAL A 212 -6.18 6.09 -9.54
CA VAL A 212 -5.54 7.36 -9.16
C VAL A 212 -5.16 8.19 -10.37
N THR A 213 -4.64 7.56 -11.43
CA THR A 213 -4.31 8.24 -12.67
C THR A 213 -5.56 8.85 -13.32
N ILE A 214 -6.65 8.07 -13.39
CA ILE A 214 -7.94 8.58 -13.92
C ILE A 214 -8.44 9.74 -13.07
N MET A 215 -8.43 9.62 -11.73
CA MET A 215 -8.84 10.71 -10.83
C MET A 215 -7.99 11.97 -11.06
N ALA A 216 -6.67 11.85 -11.16
CA ALA A 216 -5.79 12.99 -11.40
C ALA A 216 -6.09 13.66 -12.75
N LEU A 217 -6.30 12.86 -13.80
CA LEU A 217 -6.66 13.39 -15.12
C LEU A 217 -8.02 14.09 -15.12
N LEU A 218 -9.02 13.54 -14.44
CA LEU A 218 -10.33 14.16 -14.30
C LEU A 218 -10.26 15.49 -13.55
N VAL A 219 -9.49 15.56 -12.45
CA VAL A 219 -9.27 16.82 -11.72
C VAL A 219 -8.60 17.85 -12.63
N LEU A 220 -7.56 17.47 -13.36
CA LEU A 220 -6.87 18.37 -14.29
C LEU A 220 -7.76 18.83 -15.47
N ALA A 221 -8.70 17.98 -15.87
CA ALA A 221 -9.67 18.31 -16.94
C ALA A 221 -10.84 19.19 -16.47
N THR A 222 -10.98 19.41 -15.15
CA THR A 222 -12.09 20.20 -14.60
C THR A 222 -12.06 21.64 -15.12
N THR A 223 -13.23 22.20 -15.38
CA THR A 223 -13.40 23.59 -15.83
C THR A 223 -12.78 24.57 -14.81
N GLY A 224 -11.94 25.45 -15.29
CA GLY A 224 -11.14 26.37 -14.45
C GLY A 224 -9.70 25.89 -14.23
N ILE A 225 -9.42 24.58 -14.18
CA ILE A 225 -8.05 24.03 -14.07
C ILE A 225 -7.45 23.84 -15.47
N ASN A 226 -8.19 23.21 -16.40
CA ASN A 226 -7.83 23.06 -17.82
C ASN A 226 -6.39 22.56 -18.05
N PHE A 227 -5.97 21.52 -17.34
CA PHE A 227 -4.61 20.95 -17.39
C PHE A 227 -3.48 21.94 -17.02
N SER A 228 -3.80 23.02 -16.32
CA SER A 228 -2.83 23.98 -15.80
C SER A 228 -2.52 23.73 -14.34
N PHE A 229 -1.26 23.43 -14.01
CA PHE A 229 -0.84 23.30 -12.61
C PHE A 229 -0.91 24.62 -11.84
N ALA A 230 -0.77 25.76 -12.53
CA ALA A 230 -0.95 27.08 -11.90
C ALA A 230 -2.39 27.29 -11.46
N ASN A 231 -3.36 26.99 -12.33
CA ASN A 231 -4.78 27.08 -12.00
C ASN A 231 -5.18 26.06 -10.93
N LEU A 232 -4.58 24.87 -10.92
CA LEU A 232 -4.79 23.88 -9.87
C LEU A 232 -4.31 24.43 -8.51
N ALA A 233 -3.10 25.03 -8.46
CA ALA A 233 -2.56 25.61 -7.25
C ALA A 233 -3.43 26.78 -6.75
N GLU A 234 -3.86 27.68 -7.65
CA GLU A 234 -4.75 28.79 -7.32
C GLU A 234 -6.11 28.27 -6.79
N THR A 235 -6.68 27.27 -7.43
CA THR A 235 -7.93 26.64 -6.97
C THR A 235 -7.76 26.02 -5.58
N ALA A 236 -6.65 25.32 -5.34
CA ALA A 236 -6.35 24.73 -4.05
C ALA A 236 -6.20 25.78 -2.95
N VAL A 237 -5.48 26.87 -3.22
CA VAL A 237 -5.33 28.02 -2.31
C VAL A 237 -6.68 28.65 -1.98
N ASN A 238 -7.52 28.85 -2.99
CA ASN A 238 -8.84 29.46 -2.80
C ASN A 238 -9.80 28.63 -1.94
N LEU A 239 -9.73 27.31 -2.08
CA LEU A 239 -10.62 26.38 -1.36
C LEU A 239 -10.09 26.00 0.02
N HIS A 240 -8.78 26.05 0.26
CA HIS A 240 -8.20 25.58 1.52
C HIS A 240 -8.21 26.63 2.61
N ALA A 241 -8.47 26.21 3.86
CA ALA A 241 -8.53 27.13 5.01
C ALA A 241 -7.21 27.87 5.30
N LYS A 242 -6.05 27.23 5.02
CA LYS A 242 -4.72 27.82 5.22
C LYS A 242 -4.26 28.73 4.08
N LYS A 243 -5.05 28.90 3.02
CA LYS A 243 -4.74 29.74 1.87
C LYS A 243 -3.33 29.45 1.30
N ASP A 244 -2.54 30.49 0.97
CA ASP A 244 -1.20 30.38 0.37
C ASP A 244 -0.20 29.55 1.19
N ALA A 245 -0.42 29.39 2.48
CA ALA A 245 0.46 28.61 3.35
C ALA A 245 0.54 27.11 2.96
N ILE A 246 -0.43 26.59 2.20
CA ILE A 246 -0.38 25.21 1.72
C ILE A 246 0.66 24.96 0.64
N LEU A 247 1.09 25.99 -0.08
CA LEU A 247 2.07 25.89 -1.16
C LEU A 247 3.51 26.09 -0.67
N ALA A 248 3.69 26.49 0.58
CA ALA A 248 4.99 26.76 1.18
C ALA A 248 5.32 25.72 2.28
N PRO A 249 6.61 25.40 2.48
CA PRO A 249 7.06 24.58 3.61
C PRO A 249 6.88 25.33 4.93
N GLY A 250 6.76 24.58 6.04
CA GLY A 250 6.75 25.13 7.39
C GLY A 250 5.36 25.34 8.00
N SER A 251 4.29 24.94 7.31
CA SER A 251 2.93 25.02 7.84
C SER A 251 2.59 23.94 8.89
N PHE A 252 3.31 22.82 8.83
CA PHE A 252 3.17 21.67 9.75
C PHE A 252 4.49 21.35 10.45
N VAL A 253 5.61 21.36 9.73
CA VAL A 253 6.96 21.15 10.26
C VAL A 253 7.79 22.41 10.00
N SER A 254 7.81 23.32 10.97
CA SER A 254 8.48 24.63 10.83
C SER A 254 10.00 24.56 10.98
N ASP A 255 10.52 23.54 11.69
CA ASP A 255 11.94 23.34 11.90
C ASP A 255 12.57 22.51 10.77
N PRO A 256 13.59 23.03 10.04
CA PRO A 256 14.27 22.30 8.98
C PRO A 256 14.90 20.99 9.43
N ILE A 257 15.44 20.94 10.66
CA ILE A 257 16.07 19.72 11.21
C ILE A 257 15.00 18.66 11.45
N ALA A 258 13.84 19.05 11.98
CA ALA A 258 12.71 18.15 12.15
C ALA A 258 12.20 17.62 10.80
N SER A 259 12.15 18.44 9.76
CA SER A 259 11.76 18.04 8.40
C SER A 259 12.73 17.00 7.81
N ILE A 260 14.04 17.24 7.93
CA ILE A 260 15.08 16.31 7.49
C ILE A 260 14.98 14.99 8.29
N SER A 261 14.82 15.07 9.61
CA SER A 261 14.68 13.91 10.49
C SER A 261 13.45 13.07 10.12
N LEU A 262 12.32 13.71 9.83
CA LEU A 262 11.11 13.05 9.40
C LEU A 262 11.28 12.35 8.03
N GLY A 263 11.93 13.01 7.08
CA GLY A 263 12.26 12.42 5.77
C GLY A 263 13.17 11.20 5.92
N LEU A 264 14.23 11.29 6.71
CA LEU A 264 15.15 10.19 7.01
C LEU A 264 14.45 9.04 7.75
N ALA A 265 13.60 9.35 8.73
CA ALA A 265 12.83 8.34 9.43
C ALA A 265 11.86 7.59 8.50
N SER A 266 11.22 8.28 7.58
CA SER A 266 10.33 7.67 6.57
C SER A 266 11.11 6.79 5.60
N MET A 267 12.28 7.23 5.15
CA MET A 267 13.20 6.49 4.27
C MET A 267 13.67 5.20 4.94
N LEU A 268 14.31 5.29 6.11
CA LEU A 268 14.85 4.14 6.84
C LEU A 268 13.73 3.23 7.36
N GLY A 269 12.56 3.78 7.69
CA GLY A 269 11.38 3.02 8.08
C GLY A 269 10.90 2.11 6.96
N THR A 270 10.87 2.58 5.71
CA THR A 270 10.52 1.77 4.54
C THR A 270 11.52 0.63 4.35
N ASP A 271 12.82 0.93 4.48
CA ASP A 271 13.91 -0.03 4.33
C ASP A 271 13.87 -1.16 5.38
N GLY A 272 13.27 -0.89 6.54
CA GLY A 272 13.17 -1.85 7.65
C GLY A 272 11.87 -2.64 7.72
N LEU A 273 10.92 -2.46 6.82
CA LEU A 273 9.62 -3.16 6.87
C LEU A 273 9.75 -4.66 6.51
N PRO A 274 9.48 -5.58 7.45
CA PRO A 274 9.70 -7.01 7.24
C PRO A 274 8.94 -7.58 6.04
N HIS A 275 7.70 -7.17 5.83
CA HIS A 275 6.84 -7.67 4.76
C HIS A 275 7.31 -7.22 3.37
N ILE A 276 7.96 -6.07 3.26
CA ILE A 276 8.57 -5.59 2.01
C ILE A 276 9.84 -6.41 1.73
N LEU A 277 10.71 -6.55 2.73
CA LEU A 277 11.96 -7.29 2.58
C LEU A 277 11.75 -8.76 2.20
N MET A 278 10.68 -9.39 2.67
CA MET A 278 10.32 -10.76 2.31
C MET A 278 10.02 -10.94 0.82
N ARG A 279 9.59 -9.90 0.11
CA ARG A 279 9.32 -9.96 -1.33
C ARG A 279 10.54 -10.25 -2.19
N PHE A 280 11.73 -9.91 -1.73
CA PHE A 280 12.96 -10.19 -2.48
C PHE A 280 13.30 -11.70 -2.55
N PHE A 281 12.70 -12.52 -1.68
CA PHE A 281 12.87 -13.98 -1.73
C PHE A 281 11.88 -14.70 -2.66
N THR A 282 10.87 -14.00 -3.19
CA THR A 282 9.82 -14.60 -4.04
C THR A 282 10.18 -14.63 -5.52
N ALA A 283 11.12 -13.80 -5.96
CA ALA A 283 11.52 -13.73 -7.37
C ALA A 283 12.45 -14.90 -7.75
N GLY A 284 12.22 -15.49 -8.93
CA GLY A 284 13.05 -16.55 -9.49
C GLY A 284 14.48 -16.08 -9.83
N ASN A 285 15.41 -17.03 -10.00
CA ASN A 285 16.77 -16.75 -10.48
C ASN A 285 16.70 -16.66 -12.01
N ASP A 286 16.43 -15.49 -12.55
CA ASP A 286 16.66 -15.19 -13.95
C ASP A 286 18.18 -14.97 -14.12
N ARG A 287 18.90 -16.06 -14.43
CA ARG A 287 20.26 -16.00 -14.95
C ARG A 287 20.20 -15.91 -16.46
#